data_b590e4db0e2bdc7b0c856c6691c23b14
#
_entry.id   b590e4db0e2bdc7b0c856c6691c23b14
#
_cell.length_a   1.000
_cell.length_b   1.000
_cell.length_c   1.000
_cell.angle_alpha   90.00
_cell.angle_beta   90.00
_cell.angle_gamma   90.00
#
_symmetry.space_group_name_H-M   'P 1'
#
loop_
_entity.id
_entity.type
_entity.pdbx_description
1 polymer ?
#
loop_
_entity_poly.entity_id
_entity_poly.type
_entity_poly.pdbx_seq_one_letter_code
_entity_poly.pdbx_strand_id
1 'polypeptide(L)'
;MLSRIEESFTARVASENKLRRFVADASHELRTPLTAIRGFAELHRQGAVVGQEKTTELISRIEKESVRMSTLVEDLLLLARLDQARELANDPVDINTLITEAVASAKAAGPNHPIQVRLDESEIFVLGDSQRIHQVIANLLANARTHTPAGTKIIITAGAGVNETTISVTDNGPGLSQSDQERIFERFYRADPSRVRNSGEGSGLGLSIVDAVMKAHGGYVSVKSKLGEGATFTLHFLNQE
;
A
#
# COMPACT_ATOMS: atom_id res chain seq x y z
N MET A 1 3.73 15.95 -38.53
CA MET A 1 2.42 16.31 -37.97
C MET A 1 1.57 15.05 -37.72
N LEU A 2 1.43 14.12 -38.68
CA LEU A 2 0.71 12.84 -38.52
C LEU A 2 1.24 11.99 -37.35
N SER A 3 2.55 11.84 -37.17
CA SER A 3 3.19 11.09 -36.08
C SER A 3 2.77 11.58 -34.68
N ARG A 4 2.68 12.90 -34.47
CA ARG A 4 2.23 13.48 -33.17
C ARG A 4 0.76 13.24 -32.88
N ILE A 5 -0.07 13.15 -33.93
CA ILE A 5 -1.50 12.83 -33.81
C ILE A 5 -1.67 11.35 -33.45
N GLU A 6 -0.92 10.46 -34.10
CA GLU A 6 -0.92 9.02 -33.81
C GLU A 6 -0.41 8.73 -32.40
N GLU A 7 0.66 9.37 -31.96
CA GLU A 7 1.18 9.26 -30.58
C GLU A 7 0.14 9.72 -29.55
N SER A 8 -0.49 10.89 -29.79
CA SER A 8 -1.54 11.43 -28.90
C SER A 8 -2.77 10.52 -28.87
N PHE A 9 -3.18 9.96 -30.00
CA PHE A 9 -4.29 9.02 -30.08
C PHE A 9 -3.98 7.72 -29.35
N THR A 10 -2.80 7.16 -29.54
CA THR A 10 -2.33 5.93 -28.85
C THR A 10 -2.25 6.13 -27.35
N ALA A 11 -1.72 7.28 -26.88
CA ALA A 11 -1.68 7.63 -25.48
C ALA A 11 -3.08 7.76 -24.87
N ARG A 12 -4.03 8.37 -25.60
CA ARG A 12 -5.41 8.51 -25.16
C ARG A 12 -6.13 7.16 -25.04
N VAL A 13 -5.98 6.26 -26.04
CA VAL A 13 -6.55 4.91 -25.99
C VAL A 13 -5.95 4.10 -24.85
N ALA A 14 -4.64 4.19 -24.62
CA ALA A 14 -3.98 3.52 -23.50
C ALA A 14 -4.51 4.03 -22.14
N SER A 15 -4.71 5.35 -22.00
CA SER A 15 -5.28 5.96 -20.80
C SER A 15 -6.72 5.53 -20.55
N GLU A 16 -7.57 5.50 -21.61
CA GLU A 16 -8.95 5.05 -21.51
C GLU A 16 -9.04 3.57 -21.10
N ASN A 17 -8.19 2.72 -21.67
CA ASN A 17 -8.12 1.31 -21.30
C ASN A 17 -7.66 1.08 -19.86
N LYS A 18 -6.70 1.90 -19.38
CA LYS A 18 -6.29 1.89 -17.95
C LYS A 18 -7.45 2.27 -17.04
N LEU A 19 -8.19 3.32 -17.38
CA LEU A 19 -9.35 3.76 -16.60
C LEU A 19 -10.46 2.70 -16.58
N ARG A 20 -10.78 2.09 -17.72
CA ARG A 20 -11.78 1.01 -17.78
C ARG A 20 -11.41 -0.19 -16.91
N ARG A 21 -10.14 -0.62 -16.94
CA ARG A 21 -9.65 -1.70 -16.07
C ARG A 21 -9.74 -1.30 -14.60
N PHE A 22 -9.28 -0.10 -14.25
CA PHE A 22 -9.35 0.43 -12.89
C PHE A 22 -10.79 0.41 -12.33
N VAL A 23 -11.77 0.88 -13.10
CA VAL A 23 -13.19 0.87 -12.70
C VAL A 23 -13.73 -0.56 -12.55
N ALA A 24 -13.36 -1.47 -13.44
CA ALA A 24 -13.76 -2.87 -13.37
C ALA A 24 -13.19 -3.55 -12.11
N ASP A 25 -11.90 -3.41 -11.88
CA ASP A 25 -11.21 -4.00 -10.72
C ASP A 25 -11.71 -3.42 -9.40
N ALA A 26 -11.89 -2.09 -9.32
CA ALA A 26 -12.51 -1.42 -8.17
C ALA A 26 -13.92 -1.95 -7.87
N SER A 27 -14.73 -2.15 -8.92
CA SER A 27 -16.08 -2.71 -8.78
C SER A 27 -16.06 -4.14 -8.25
N HIS A 28 -15.10 -4.95 -8.67
CA HIS A 28 -14.92 -6.32 -8.17
C HIS A 28 -14.47 -6.33 -6.69
N GLU A 29 -13.49 -5.51 -6.33
CA GLU A 29 -12.97 -5.42 -4.96
C GLU A 29 -14.00 -4.84 -3.96
N LEU A 30 -14.89 -3.94 -4.40
CA LEU A 30 -15.99 -3.44 -3.58
C LEU A 30 -17.14 -4.44 -3.44
N ARG A 31 -17.41 -5.26 -4.48
CA ARG A 31 -18.51 -6.23 -4.44
C ARG A 31 -18.29 -7.33 -3.43
N THR A 32 -17.06 -7.79 -3.25
CA THR A 32 -16.71 -8.89 -2.34
C THR A 32 -17.08 -8.59 -0.89
N PRO A 33 -16.60 -7.50 -0.24
CA PRO A 33 -16.97 -7.18 1.13
C PRO A 33 -18.46 -6.85 1.28
N LEU A 34 -19.07 -6.18 0.28
CA LEU A 34 -20.50 -5.89 0.27
C LEU A 34 -21.34 -7.19 0.29
N THR A 35 -20.94 -8.20 -0.48
CA THR A 35 -21.60 -9.51 -0.49
C THR A 35 -21.45 -10.21 0.85
N ALA A 36 -20.26 -10.12 1.49
CA ALA A 36 -20.03 -10.67 2.81
C ALA A 36 -20.92 -10.00 3.88
N ILE A 37 -20.97 -8.67 3.91
CA ILE A 37 -21.85 -7.89 4.81
C ILE A 37 -23.30 -8.31 4.64
N ARG A 38 -23.77 -8.38 3.39
CA ARG A 38 -25.15 -8.81 3.11
C ARG A 38 -25.42 -10.25 3.56
N GLY A 39 -24.46 -11.16 3.35
CA GLY A 39 -24.58 -12.55 3.81
C GLY A 39 -24.64 -12.66 5.33
N PHE A 40 -23.81 -11.90 6.05
CA PHE A 40 -23.86 -11.87 7.51
C PHE A 40 -25.18 -11.30 8.04
N ALA A 41 -25.68 -10.21 7.45
CA ALA A 41 -26.99 -9.65 7.80
C ALA A 41 -28.14 -10.62 7.52
N GLU A 42 -28.08 -11.37 6.43
CA GLU A 42 -29.07 -12.38 6.07
C GLU A 42 -29.07 -13.56 7.06
N LEU A 43 -27.90 -14.07 7.46
CA LEU A 43 -27.77 -15.12 8.48
C LEU A 43 -28.39 -14.70 9.81
N HIS A 44 -28.23 -13.46 10.23
CA HIS A 44 -28.86 -12.93 11.42
C HIS A 44 -30.39 -12.86 11.28
N ARG A 45 -30.87 -12.35 10.15
CA ARG A 45 -32.31 -12.22 9.85
C ARG A 45 -33.02 -13.57 9.80
N GLN A 46 -32.35 -14.61 9.29
CA GLN A 46 -32.90 -15.99 9.25
C GLN A 46 -32.87 -16.71 10.60
N GLY A 47 -32.31 -16.08 11.63
CA GLY A 47 -32.20 -16.71 12.95
C GLY A 47 -31.15 -17.83 13.03
N ALA A 48 -30.27 -17.93 12.04
CA ALA A 48 -29.17 -18.90 12.02
C ALA A 48 -28.09 -18.60 13.08
N VAL A 49 -28.06 -17.37 13.58
CA VAL A 49 -27.13 -16.92 14.64
C VAL A 49 -27.90 -16.70 15.91
N VAL A 50 -27.72 -17.63 16.86
CA VAL A 50 -28.43 -17.62 18.16
C VAL A 50 -27.44 -17.39 19.29
N GLY A 51 -27.79 -16.46 20.19
CA GLY A 51 -26.99 -16.12 21.38
C GLY A 51 -26.14 -14.85 21.19
N GLN A 52 -25.94 -14.16 22.32
CA GLN A 52 -25.27 -12.86 22.36
C GLN A 52 -23.84 -12.91 21.79
N GLU A 53 -23.07 -13.93 22.13
CA GLU A 53 -21.68 -14.08 21.71
C GLU A 53 -21.56 -14.20 20.19
N LYS A 54 -22.33 -15.06 19.54
CA LYS A 54 -22.34 -15.25 18.08
C LYS A 54 -22.83 -14.01 17.33
N THR A 55 -23.81 -13.30 17.92
CA THR A 55 -24.31 -12.04 17.38
C THR A 55 -23.21 -10.97 17.41
N THR A 56 -22.48 -10.85 18.53
CA THR A 56 -21.36 -9.93 18.67
C THR A 56 -20.23 -10.26 17.66
N GLU A 57 -19.90 -11.53 17.50
CA GLU A 57 -18.91 -11.96 16.49
C GLU A 57 -19.33 -11.58 15.06
N LEU A 58 -20.59 -11.80 14.72
CA LEU A 58 -21.13 -11.46 13.40
C LEU A 58 -21.12 -9.96 13.14
N ILE A 59 -21.50 -9.13 14.11
CA ILE A 59 -21.43 -7.68 14.04
C ILE A 59 -19.97 -7.23 13.84
N SER A 60 -19.03 -7.80 14.60
CA SER A 60 -17.60 -7.50 14.44
C SER A 60 -17.08 -7.83 13.05
N ARG A 61 -17.57 -8.90 12.40
CA ARG A 61 -17.23 -9.23 11.00
C ARG A 61 -17.79 -8.20 10.03
N ILE A 62 -19.05 -7.75 10.22
CA ILE A 62 -19.66 -6.69 9.42
C ILE A 62 -18.86 -5.39 9.54
N GLU A 63 -18.49 -5.03 10.77
CA GLU A 63 -17.70 -3.82 11.04
C GLU A 63 -16.33 -3.87 10.34
N LYS A 64 -15.60 -4.99 10.42
CA LYS A 64 -14.33 -5.19 9.72
C LYS A 64 -14.46 -5.01 8.21
N GLU A 65 -15.49 -5.59 7.60
CA GLU A 65 -15.71 -5.42 6.14
C GLU A 65 -16.10 -3.98 5.79
N SER A 66 -16.83 -3.28 6.65
CA SER A 66 -17.18 -1.87 6.44
C SER A 66 -15.97 -0.96 6.53
N VAL A 67 -15.07 -1.15 7.51
CA VAL A 67 -13.80 -0.44 7.64
C VAL A 67 -12.93 -0.70 6.40
N ARG A 68 -12.83 -1.96 5.97
CA ARG A 68 -12.08 -2.33 4.76
C ARG A 68 -12.61 -1.62 3.52
N MET A 69 -13.93 -1.53 3.35
CA MET A 69 -14.53 -0.78 2.24
C MET A 69 -14.20 0.70 2.29
N SER A 70 -14.24 1.32 3.46
CA SER A 70 -13.89 2.73 3.63
C SER A 70 -12.44 2.99 3.22
N THR A 71 -11.50 2.17 3.70
CA THR A 71 -10.09 2.27 3.31
C THR A 71 -9.92 2.10 1.78
N LEU A 72 -10.60 1.12 1.17
CA LEU A 72 -10.53 0.91 -0.28
C LEU A 72 -11.04 2.13 -1.06
N VAL A 73 -12.14 2.75 -0.64
CA VAL A 73 -12.67 3.96 -1.27
C VAL A 73 -11.69 5.14 -1.12
N GLU A 74 -11.10 5.33 0.05
CA GLU A 74 -10.09 6.36 0.30
C GLU A 74 -8.86 6.17 -0.60
N ASP A 75 -8.37 4.94 -0.73
CA ASP A 75 -7.26 4.56 -1.61
C ASP A 75 -7.56 4.86 -3.09
N LEU A 76 -8.77 4.52 -3.55
CA LEU A 76 -9.22 4.81 -4.92
C LEU A 76 -9.31 6.31 -5.19
N LEU A 77 -9.86 7.07 -4.24
CA LEU A 77 -9.95 8.53 -4.35
C LEU A 77 -8.58 9.20 -4.34
N LEU A 78 -7.64 8.68 -3.52
CA LEU A 78 -6.27 9.17 -3.51
C LEU A 78 -5.59 8.92 -4.87
N LEU A 79 -5.65 7.71 -5.41
CA LEU A 79 -5.08 7.40 -6.72
C LEU A 79 -5.67 8.28 -7.83
N ALA A 80 -6.99 8.50 -7.81
CA ALA A 80 -7.64 9.38 -8.78
C ALA A 80 -7.19 10.86 -8.68
N ARG A 81 -6.90 11.34 -7.46
CA ARG A 81 -6.36 12.70 -7.24
C ARG A 81 -4.90 12.82 -7.70
N LEU A 82 -4.07 11.82 -7.42
CA LEU A 82 -2.66 11.79 -7.85
C LEU A 82 -2.54 11.69 -9.38
N ASP A 83 -3.41 10.93 -10.04
CA ASP A 83 -3.48 10.87 -11.52
C ASP A 83 -3.82 12.23 -12.17
N GLN A 84 -4.48 13.14 -11.44
CA GLN A 84 -4.84 14.48 -11.91
C GLN A 84 -3.78 15.54 -11.68
N ALA A 85 -2.56 15.14 -11.27
CA ALA A 85 -1.42 16.05 -10.99
C ALA A 85 -1.80 17.22 -10.06
N ARG A 86 -2.66 17.00 -9.06
CA ARG A 86 -2.91 18.01 -8.03
C ARG A 86 -1.64 18.22 -7.22
N GLU A 87 -1.29 19.47 -7.03
CA GLU A 87 -0.14 19.87 -6.22
C GLU A 87 -0.27 19.26 -4.80
N LEU A 88 0.74 18.52 -4.40
CA LEU A 88 0.95 18.09 -3.03
C LEU A 88 1.54 19.26 -2.22
N ALA A 89 1.38 19.22 -0.90
CA ALA A 89 2.15 20.08 -0.03
C ALA A 89 3.65 19.85 -0.27
N ASN A 90 4.45 20.90 -0.24
CA ASN A 90 5.90 20.85 -0.50
C ASN A 90 6.64 21.50 0.67
N ASP A 91 6.38 21.02 1.88
CA ASP A 91 6.96 21.51 3.12
C ASP A 91 8.18 20.66 3.53
N PRO A 92 9.13 21.20 4.32
CA PRO A 92 10.18 20.40 4.93
C PRO A 92 9.60 19.35 5.89
N VAL A 93 9.88 18.08 5.65
CA VAL A 93 9.37 16.93 6.42
C VAL A 93 10.52 16.22 7.10
N ASP A 94 10.45 16.09 8.43
CA ASP A 94 11.39 15.29 9.24
C ASP A 94 11.08 13.80 9.09
N ILE A 95 11.95 13.10 8.36
CA ILE A 95 11.82 11.67 8.07
C ILE A 95 12.01 10.80 9.32
N ASN A 96 12.88 11.19 10.23
CA ASN A 96 13.15 10.44 11.45
C ASN A 96 11.90 10.38 12.35
N THR A 97 11.21 11.51 12.48
CA THR A 97 9.94 11.60 13.20
C THR A 97 8.85 10.74 12.53
N LEU A 98 8.66 10.87 11.20
CA LEU A 98 7.64 10.08 10.50
C LEU A 98 7.88 8.57 10.58
N ILE A 99 9.13 8.12 10.47
CA ILE A 99 9.48 6.71 10.63
C ILE A 99 9.13 6.22 12.04
N THR A 100 9.45 7.02 13.05
CA THR A 100 9.17 6.65 14.44
C THR A 100 7.67 6.48 14.70
N GLU A 101 6.85 7.41 14.21
CA GLU A 101 5.39 7.35 14.32
C GLU A 101 4.78 6.15 13.55
N ALA A 102 5.23 5.93 12.31
CA ALA A 102 4.78 4.82 11.50
C ALA A 102 5.14 3.45 12.11
N VAL A 103 6.35 3.33 12.68
CA VAL A 103 6.81 2.12 13.37
C VAL A 103 6.02 1.88 14.66
N ALA A 104 5.74 2.93 15.44
CA ALA A 104 4.90 2.80 16.64
C ALA A 104 3.51 2.26 16.30
N SER A 105 2.88 2.81 15.27
CA SER A 105 1.59 2.36 14.75
C SER A 105 1.64 0.92 14.22
N ALA A 106 2.69 0.56 13.47
CA ALA A 106 2.87 -0.78 12.92
C ALA A 106 3.07 -1.84 14.02
N LYS A 107 3.82 -1.53 15.08
CA LYS A 107 4.01 -2.42 16.25
C LYS A 107 2.70 -2.65 17.00
N ALA A 108 1.89 -1.61 17.18
CA ALA A 108 0.59 -1.72 17.85
C ALA A 108 -0.40 -2.59 17.04
N ALA A 109 -0.38 -2.46 15.70
CA ALA A 109 -1.26 -3.20 14.80
C ALA A 109 -0.86 -4.67 14.58
N GLY A 110 0.42 -5.06 14.89
CA GLY A 110 0.91 -6.42 14.67
C GLY A 110 2.15 -6.74 15.50
N PRO A 111 1.99 -7.14 16.77
CA PRO A 111 3.12 -7.37 17.69
C PRO A 111 3.98 -8.58 17.32
N ASN A 112 3.53 -9.41 16.39
CA ASN A 112 4.22 -10.65 16.02
C ASN A 112 5.38 -10.47 15.01
N HIS A 113 5.65 -9.23 14.57
CA HIS A 113 6.75 -8.92 13.67
C HIS A 113 7.75 -7.98 14.37
N PRO A 114 8.97 -8.44 14.70
CA PRO A 114 10.00 -7.58 15.27
C PRO A 114 10.40 -6.50 14.27
N ILE A 115 10.21 -5.22 14.61
CA ILE A 115 10.59 -4.08 13.77
C ILE A 115 11.81 -3.41 14.40
N GLN A 116 12.92 -3.37 13.66
CA GLN A 116 14.16 -2.67 14.01
C GLN A 116 14.26 -1.39 13.18
N VAL A 117 14.49 -0.28 13.85
CA VAL A 117 14.78 1.03 13.23
C VAL A 117 16.28 1.25 13.25
N ARG A 118 16.85 1.67 12.12
CA ARG A 118 18.27 2.05 11.98
C ARG A 118 18.31 3.38 11.25
N LEU A 119 18.41 4.46 11.99
CA LEU A 119 18.55 5.82 11.47
C LEU A 119 19.94 6.32 11.82
N ASP A 120 20.50 7.16 10.98
CA ASP A 120 21.70 7.92 11.34
C ASP A 120 21.35 8.96 12.41
N GLU A 121 22.35 9.41 13.17
CA GLU A 121 22.14 10.44 14.21
C GLU A 121 21.78 11.81 13.63
N SER A 122 21.99 12.02 12.33
CA SER A 122 21.65 13.26 11.64
C SER A 122 20.15 13.34 11.35
N GLU A 123 19.58 14.53 11.48
CA GLU A 123 18.23 14.83 11.04
C GLU A 123 18.16 14.74 9.50
N ILE A 124 17.15 14.07 8.99
CA ILE A 124 16.94 13.87 7.54
C ILE A 124 15.64 14.58 7.16
N PHE A 125 15.74 15.58 6.29
CA PHE A 125 14.60 16.31 5.75
C PHE A 125 14.43 16.04 4.27
N VAL A 126 13.17 15.95 3.83
CA VAL A 126 12.78 15.98 2.42
C VAL A 126 11.68 17.03 2.23
N LEU A 127 11.56 17.58 1.03
CA LEU A 127 10.42 18.42 0.67
C LEU A 127 9.25 17.54 0.23
N GLY A 128 8.06 17.77 0.79
CA GLY A 128 6.90 16.98 0.44
C GLY A 128 5.68 17.14 1.35
N ASP A 129 4.70 16.29 1.13
CA ASP A 129 3.48 16.17 1.93
C ASP A 129 3.70 15.12 3.04
N SER A 130 3.81 15.58 4.30
CA SER A 130 4.10 14.73 5.46
C SER A 130 3.08 13.62 5.63
N GLN A 131 1.78 13.89 5.38
CA GLN A 131 0.72 12.90 5.50
C GLN A 131 0.87 11.79 4.44
N ARG A 132 1.24 12.15 3.21
CA ARG A 132 1.44 11.18 2.12
C ARG A 132 2.70 10.37 2.31
N ILE A 133 3.79 10.99 2.76
CA ILE A 133 5.03 10.29 3.08
C ILE A 133 4.80 9.31 4.24
N HIS A 134 4.11 9.73 5.31
CA HIS A 134 3.73 8.82 6.39
C HIS A 134 2.90 7.63 5.87
N GLN A 135 1.89 7.88 5.01
CA GLN A 135 1.06 6.84 4.41
C GLN A 135 1.88 5.82 3.61
N VAL A 136 2.87 6.29 2.84
CA VAL A 136 3.76 5.41 2.05
C VAL A 136 4.59 4.51 2.97
N ILE A 137 5.19 5.05 4.03
CA ILE A 137 5.96 4.29 5.02
C ILE A 137 5.04 3.26 5.70
N ALA A 138 3.85 3.67 6.12
CA ALA A 138 2.86 2.79 6.74
C ALA A 138 2.43 1.65 5.80
N ASN A 139 2.24 1.93 4.50
CA ASN A 139 1.91 0.92 3.50
C ASN A 139 3.04 -0.11 3.32
N LEU A 140 4.31 0.31 3.31
CA LEU A 140 5.43 -0.62 3.22
C LEU A 140 5.54 -1.49 4.48
N LEU A 141 5.37 -0.93 5.67
CA LEU A 141 5.37 -1.69 6.92
C LEU A 141 4.19 -2.66 7.02
N ALA A 142 2.99 -2.22 6.57
CA ALA A 142 1.81 -3.08 6.50
C ALA A 142 2.02 -4.23 5.50
N ASN A 143 2.60 -3.95 4.33
CA ASN A 143 2.94 -4.95 3.32
C ASN A 143 3.90 -6.01 3.89
N ALA A 144 4.98 -5.61 4.56
CA ALA A 144 5.93 -6.52 5.18
C ALA A 144 5.28 -7.41 6.25
N ARG A 145 4.33 -6.89 7.04
CA ARG A 145 3.59 -7.66 8.06
C ARG A 145 2.57 -8.62 7.47
N THR A 146 1.82 -8.19 6.47
CA THR A 146 0.69 -8.95 5.92
C THR A 146 1.16 -10.09 5.02
N HIS A 147 2.26 -9.89 4.30
CA HIS A 147 2.73 -10.84 3.29
C HIS A 147 3.89 -11.73 3.77
N THR A 148 4.28 -11.64 5.03
CA THR A 148 5.31 -12.51 5.62
C THR A 148 4.78 -13.27 6.83
N PRO A 149 5.34 -14.46 7.15
CA PRO A 149 4.96 -15.21 8.34
C PRO A 149 5.22 -14.43 9.64
N ALA A 150 4.46 -14.74 10.69
CA ALA A 150 4.74 -14.23 12.03
C ALA A 150 6.18 -14.58 12.46
N GLY A 151 6.85 -13.64 13.13
CA GLY A 151 8.27 -13.76 13.50
C GLY A 151 9.24 -13.22 12.44
N THR A 152 8.78 -12.89 11.23
CA THR A 152 9.61 -12.23 10.22
C THR A 152 10.12 -10.91 10.75
N LYS A 153 11.43 -10.70 10.65
CA LYS A 153 12.10 -9.46 11.06
C LYS A 153 11.95 -8.40 9.99
N ILE A 154 11.54 -7.22 10.40
CA ILE A 154 11.43 -6.04 9.53
C ILE A 154 12.49 -5.03 9.97
N ILE A 155 13.24 -4.47 9.04
CA ILE A 155 14.23 -3.42 9.29
C ILE A 155 13.84 -2.21 8.45
N ILE A 156 13.73 -1.04 9.09
CA ILE A 156 13.58 0.23 8.39
C ILE A 156 14.83 1.05 8.56
N THR A 157 15.31 1.61 7.46
CA THR A 157 16.50 2.48 7.41
C THR A 157 16.19 3.75 6.64
N ALA A 158 16.84 4.85 6.98
CA ALA A 158 16.85 6.05 6.17
C ALA A 158 18.28 6.57 6.06
N GLY A 159 18.60 7.21 4.94
CA GLY A 159 19.91 7.80 4.69
C GLY A 159 19.82 8.94 3.69
N ALA A 160 20.54 10.03 3.96
CA ALA A 160 20.68 11.15 3.05
C ALA A 160 21.97 10.98 2.22
N GLY A 161 21.80 10.88 0.90
CA GLY A 161 22.89 10.87 -0.07
C GLY A 161 23.08 12.22 -0.74
N VAL A 162 24.08 12.33 -1.62
CA VAL A 162 24.37 13.57 -2.35
C VAL A 162 23.22 13.93 -3.31
N ASN A 163 22.68 12.96 -4.04
CA ASN A 163 21.69 13.18 -5.09
C ASN A 163 20.28 12.81 -4.66
N GLU A 164 20.11 11.97 -3.64
CA GLU A 164 18.83 11.46 -3.18
C GLU A 164 18.85 11.14 -1.70
N THR A 165 17.68 11.24 -1.09
CA THR A 165 17.39 10.70 0.25
C THR A 165 16.59 9.40 0.07
N THR A 166 16.97 8.35 0.80
CA THR A 166 16.33 7.05 0.69
C THR A 166 15.73 6.59 2.00
N ILE A 167 14.58 5.90 1.91
CA ILE A 167 13.97 5.17 3.03
C ILE A 167 13.76 3.74 2.56
N SER A 168 14.32 2.75 3.27
CA SER A 168 14.20 1.35 2.91
C SER A 168 13.50 0.54 3.99
N VAL A 169 12.56 -0.31 3.58
CA VAL A 169 11.91 -1.32 4.42
C VAL A 169 12.33 -2.69 3.92
N THR A 170 13.03 -3.44 4.75
CA THR A 170 13.55 -4.78 4.45
C THR A 170 12.90 -5.81 5.35
N ASP A 171 12.43 -6.90 4.78
CA ASP A 171 11.97 -8.09 5.49
C ASP A 171 12.83 -9.31 5.14
N ASN A 172 12.88 -10.30 6.03
CA ASN A 172 13.48 -11.60 5.77
C ASN A 172 12.43 -12.69 5.51
N GLY A 173 11.37 -12.32 4.81
CA GLY A 173 10.26 -13.19 4.44
C GLY A 173 10.54 -14.10 3.25
N PRO A 174 9.50 -14.58 2.56
CA PRO A 174 9.63 -15.54 1.45
C PRO A 174 10.23 -14.95 0.18
N GLY A 175 10.32 -13.62 0.07
CA GLY A 175 10.77 -12.94 -1.14
C GLY A 175 9.78 -13.03 -2.30
N LEU A 176 10.16 -12.42 -3.43
CA LEU A 176 9.36 -12.28 -4.64
C LEU A 176 10.08 -12.90 -5.84
N SER A 177 9.32 -13.50 -6.76
CA SER A 177 9.84 -13.90 -8.07
C SER A 177 10.20 -12.69 -8.92
N GLN A 178 11.01 -12.88 -9.97
CA GLN A 178 11.34 -11.81 -10.91
C GLN A 178 10.08 -11.23 -11.58
N SER A 179 9.16 -12.09 -11.99
CA SER A 179 7.90 -11.68 -12.60
C SER A 179 6.99 -10.88 -11.66
N ASP A 180 7.03 -11.19 -10.35
CA ASP A 180 6.28 -10.43 -9.36
C ASP A 180 6.91 -9.04 -9.14
N GLN A 181 8.24 -8.95 -9.07
CA GLN A 181 8.94 -7.66 -8.89
C GLN A 181 8.64 -6.67 -10.01
N GLU A 182 8.45 -7.13 -11.25
CA GLU A 182 8.11 -6.29 -12.39
C GLU A 182 6.69 -5.71 -12.32
N ARG A 183 5.79 -6.39 -11.59
CA ARG A 183 4.36 -6.08 -11.56
C ARG A 183 3.83 -5.62 -10.21
N ILE A 184 4.63 -5.74 -9.14
CA ILE A 184 4.16 -5.54 -7.77
C ILE A 184 3.59 -4.14 -7.50
N PHE A 185 3.92 -3.14 -8.33
CA PHE A 185 3.40 -1.79 -8.28
C PHE A 185 2.16 -1.56 -9.16
N GLU A 186 1.72 -2.58 -9.93
CA GLU A 186 0.45 -2.50 -10.67
C GLU A 186 -0.72 -2.45 -9.70
N ARG A 187 -1.77 -1.71 -10.03
CA ARG A 187 -3.00 -1.63 -9.23
C ARG A 187 -3.68 -2.99 -9.17
N PHE A 188 -4.14 -3.37 -7.98
CA PHE A 188 -4.81 -4.66 -7.69
C PHE A 188 -3.93 -5.91 -7.95
N TYR A 189 -2.64 -5.73 -8.23
CA TYR A 189 -1.74 -6.86 -8.40
C TYR A 189 -1.50 -7.59 -7.08
N ARG A 190 -1.46 -8.92 -7.15
CA ARG A 190 -1.21 -9.83 -6.02
C ARG A 190 -0.38 -10.99 -6.51
N ALA A 191 0.80 -11.19 -5.93
CA ALA A 191 1.73 -12.27 -6.30
C ALA A 191 1.15 -13.66 -6.02
N ASP A 192 0.37 -13.84 -4.95
CA ASP A 192 -0.28 -15.11 -4.62
C ASP A 192 -1.74 -14.89 -4.19
N PRO A 193 -2.71 -15.09 -5.11
CA PRO A 193 -4.13 -14.96 -4.79
C PRO A 193 -4.63 -15.97 -3.76
N SER A 194 -3.90 -17.08 -3.52
CA SER A 194 -4.35 -18.18 -2.66
C SER A 194 -4.06 -17.95 -1.18
N ARG A 195 -2.96 -17.27 -0.86
CA ARG A 195 -2.53 -17.01 0.53
C ARG A 195 -3.44 -16.05 1.29
N VAL A 196 -4.12 -15.16 0.59
CA VAL A 196 -4.90 -14.06 1.19
C VAL A 196 -6.37 -14.44 1.45
N ARG A 197 -6.87 -15.58 0.96
CA ARG A 197 -8.25 -16.02 1.27
C ARG A 197 -8.48 -16.26 2.77
N ASN A 198 -7.42 -16.56 3.51
CA ASN A 198 -7.52 -16.85 4.95
C ASN A 198 -7.29 -15.62 5.84
N SER A 199 -6.69 -14.53 5.37
CA SER A 199 -6.41 -13.33 6.19
C SER A 199 -7.31 -12.13 5.88
N GLY A 200 -8.03 -12.13 4.74
CA GLY A 200 -8.94 -11.03 4.40
C GLY A 200 -8.25 -9.67 4.15
N GLU A 201 -6.94 -9.60 4.26
CA GLU A 201 -6.18 -8.35 4.29
C GLU A 201 -5.52 -8.06 2.93
N GLY A 202 -5.67 -6.80 2.47
CA GLY A 202 -4.99 -6.21 1.30
C GLY A 202 -5.86 -6.09 0.04
N SER A 203 -6.07 -4.85 -0.38
CA SER A 203 -6.79 -4.50 -1.63
C SER A 203 -5.92 -4.66 -2.89
N GLY A 204 -4.61 -4.86 -2.75
CA GLY A 204 -3.67 -4.79 -3.86
C GLY A 204 -3.40 -3.35 -4.34
N LEU A 205 -3.83 -2.34 -3.57
CA LEU A 205 -3.60 -0.92 -3.89
C LEU A 205 -2.41 -0.32 -3.14
N GLY A 206 -2.01 -0.84 -1.99
CA GLY A 206 -1.01 -0.24 -1.13
C GLY A 206 0.31 0.10 -1.84
N LEU A 207 0.90 -0.85 -2.60
CA LEU A 207 2.15 -0.60 -3.34
C LEU A 207 1.94 0.30 -4.56
N SER A 208 0.79 0.27 -5.21
CA SER A 208 0.48 1.21 -6.30
C SER A 208 0.28 2.64 -5.78
N ILE A 209 -0.21 2.82 -4.55
CA ILE A 209 -0.25 4.12 -3.87
C ILE A 209 1.17 4.58 -3.55
N VAL A 210 2.05 3.70 -3.07
CA VAL A 210 3.46 4.02 -2.86
C VAL A 210 4.09 4.58 -4.14
N ASP A 211 3.94 3.89 -5.26
CA ASP A 211 4.47 4.32 -6.56
C ASP A 211 3.88 5.68 -7.01
N ALA A 212 2.56 5.85 -6.90
CA ALA A 212 1.89 7.08 -7.30
C ALA A 212 2.30 8.28 -6.44
N VAL A 213 2.39 8.12 -5.12
CA VAL A 213 2.82 9.18 -4.19
C VAL A 213 4.29 9.54 -4.44
N MET A 214 5.17 8.55 -4.61
CA MET A 214 6.58 8.82 -4.91
C MET A 214 6.75 9.59 -6.21
N LYS A 215 6.05 9.21 -7.28
CA LYS A 215 6.04 9.94 -8.56
C LYS A 215 5.53 11.38 -8.41
N ALA A 216 4.50 11.58 -7.61
CA ALA A 216 3.95 12.93 -7.33
C ALA A 216 4.93 13.81 -6.53
N HIS A 217 5.88 13.22 -5.79
CA HIS A 217 7.00 13.91 -5.13
C HIS A 217 8.26 14.03 -6.01
N GLY A 218 8.18 13.70 -7.30
CA GLY A 218 9.33 13.72 -8.21
C GLY A 218 10.35 12.62 -7.96
N GLY A 219 10.02 11.65 -7.11
CA GLY A 219 10.86 10.50 -6.79
C GLY A 219 10.37 9.20 -7.41
N TYR A 220 10.86 8.08 -6.90
CA TYR A 220 10.44 6.74 -7.35
C TYR A 220 10.58 5.71 -6.23
N VAL A 221 9.97 4.54 -6.41
CA VAL A 221 10.13 3.38 -5.56
C VAL A 221 10.81 2.25 -6.31
N SER A 222 11.67 1.50 -5.63
CA SER A 222 12.30 0.30 -6.16
C SER A 222 12.10 -0.90 -5.25
N VAL A 223 12.22 -2.10 -5.81
CA VAL A 223 12.19 -3.36 -5.05
C VAL A 223 13.39 -4.21 -5.44
N LYS A 224 14.04 -4.81 -4.44
CA LYS A 224 15.06 -5.86 -4.61
C LYS A 224 14.63 -7.04 -3.76
N SER A 225 14.49 -8.21 -4.38
CA SER A 225 14.05 -9.42 -3.69
C SER A 225 14.63 -10.65 -4.34
N LYS A 226 14.78 -11.70 -3.52
CA LYS A 226 15.11 -13.04 -3.99
C LYS A 226 14.29 -14.06 -3.20
N LEU A 227 13.77 -15.06 -3.88
CA LEU A 227 12.98 -16.12 -3.25
C LEU A 227 13.76 -16.78 -2.10
N GLY A 228 13.15 -16.82 -0.92
CA GLY A 228 13.73 -17.34 0.32
C GLY A 228 14.65 -16.38 1.07
N GLU A 229 14.96 -15.18 0.53
CA GLU A 229 15.86 -14.21 1.16
C GLU A 229 15.16 -12.92 1.60
N GLY A 230 13.84 -12.80 1.36
CA GLY A 230 13.06 -11.62 1.70
C GLY A 230 13.02 -10.56 0.60
N ALA A 231 12.54 -9.37 0.97
CA ALA A 231 12.41 -8.24 0.06
C ALA A 231 12.87 -6.93 0.73
N THR A 232 13.38 -6.02 -0.10
CA THR A 232 13.71 -4.64 0.27
C THR A 232 12.99 -3.71 -0.67
N PHE A 233 12.10 -2.88 -0.13
CA PHE A 233 11.46 -1.78 -0.85
C PHE A 233 12.15 -0.48 -0.47
N THR A 234 12.57 0.31 -1.46
CA THR A 234 13.27 1.57 -1.24
C THR A 234 12.52 2.72 -1.90
N LEU A 235 12.23 3.75 -1.12
CA LEU A 235 11.71 5.04 -1.55
C LEU A 235 12.89 5.94 -1.87
N HIS A 236 12.87 6.63 -3.00
CA HIS A 236 13.93 7.51 -3.48
C HIS A 236 13.37 8.93 -3.66
N PHE A 237 13.77 9.84 -2.80
CA PHE A 237 13.47 11.27 -2.91
C PHE A 237 14.66 11.96 -3.55
N LEU A 238 14.47 12.51 -4.75
CA LEU A 238 15.54 13.23 -5.47
C LEU A 238 15.78 14.58 -4.80
N ASN A 239 17.03 14.88 -4.48
CA ASN A 239 17.41 16.18 -3.94
C ASN A 239 17.20 17.23 -5.04
N GLN A 240 16.44 18.28 -4.75
CA GLN A 240 16.32 19.43 -5.66
C GLN A 240 17.60 20.27 -5.52
N GLU A 241 18.19 20.65 -6.68
CA GLU A 241 19.33 21.58 -6.74
C GLU A 241 18.93 22.99 -6.30
#